data_eea38c41cabda5ba9be98d7e8417b723
#
_entry.id   eea38c41cabda5ba9be98d7e8417b723
#
_cell.length_a   1.000
_cell.length_b   1.000
_cell.length_c   1.000
_cell.angle_alpha   90.00
_cell.angle_beta   90.00
_cell.angle_gamma   90.00
#
_symmetry.space_group_name_H-M   'P 1'
#
loop_
_entity.id
_entity.type
_entity.pdbx_description
1 polymer ?
#
loop_
_entity_poly.entity_id
_entity_poly.type
_entity_poly.pdbx_seq_one_letter_code
_entity_poly.pdbx_strand_id
1 'polypeptide(L)'
;VPTRIVVDNGAAYRAHTLQGICARLGIHLIFCRPYQPTSKGKLERWHRTLRDQFLSELDERRITDLDELNARLWAWLEQVYHHTPHSGIGGLTPLARYQRDLPRIRTLGAKATQLDALFHHRIKRFVRKDGTVSYLGERFEVPYELSGKTVRLVVDPHAQRVVGVEDEAGKSLGLATALDALANLERVRRKSAPPAAVALAPHDGPNLVEIAHRQYHG
;
A
#
# COMPACT_ATOMS: atom_id res chain seq x y z
N VAL A 1 11.67 -13.29 -7.22
CA VAL A 1 11.59 -12.18 -6.24
C VAL A 1 12.91 -12.08 -5.49
N PRO A 2 13.54 -10.89 -5.39
CA PRO A 2 14.79 -10.75 -4.65
C PRO A 2 14.58 -10.98 -3.15
N THR A 3 15.60 -11.45 -2.46
CA THR A 3 15.60 -11.55 -1.00
C THR A 3 16.00 -10.22 -0.35
N ARG A 4 16.77 -9.39 -1.05
CA ARG A 4 17.29 -8.10 -0.59
C ARG A 4 17.27 -7.08 -1.72
N ILE A 5 16.93 -5.85 -1.39
CA ILE A 5 17.05 -4.70 -2.30
C ILE A 5 17.88 -3.64 -1.59
N VAL A 6 18.95 -3.18 -2.25
CA VAL A 6 19.79 -2.09 -1.77
C VAL A 6 19.29 -0.79 -2.37
N VAL A 7 18.92 0.15 -1.52
CA VAL A 7 18.34 1.44 -1.92
C VAL A 7 19.09 2.60 -1.27
N ASP A 8 18.97 3.78 -1.84
CA ASP A 8 19.46 5.00 -1.19
C ASP A 8 18.48 5.48 -0.10
N ASN A 9 18.86 6.62 0.52
CA ASN A 9 18.07 7.21 1.58
C ASN A 9 16.98 8.17 1.05
N GLY A 10 16.62 8.09 -0.24
CA GLY A 10 15.56 8.89 -0.84
C GLY A 10 14.21 8.69 -0.13
N ALA A 11 13.39 9.75 -0.06
CA ALA A 11 12.11 9.73 0.64
C ALA A 11 11.17 8.62 0.13
N ALA A 12 11.18 8.34 -1.18
CA ALA A 12 10.38 7.28 -1.79
C ALA A 12 10.70 5.88 -1.21
N TYR A 13 11.98 5.60 -0.95
CA TYR A 13 12.40 4.30 -0.39
C TYR A 13 12.14 4.20 1.11
N ARG A 14 12.03 5.33 1.81
CA ARG A 14 11.68 5.38 3.24
C ARG A 14 10.17 5.36 3.49
N ALA A 15 9.36 5.46 2.44
CA ALA A 15 7.91 5.43 2.55
C ALA A 15 7.42 4.11 3.18
N HIS A 16 6.55 4.23 4.19
CA HIS A 16 5.95 3.07 4.87
C HIS A 16 5.25 2.11 3.92
N THR A 17 4.70 2.64 2.82
CA THR A 17 4.06 1.83 1.77
C THR A 17 5.03 0.84 1.16
N LEU A 18 6.20 1.31 0.69
CA LEU A 18 7.22 0.44 0.08
C LEU A 18 7.75 -0.58 1.10
N GLN A 19 8.03 -0.14 2.32
CA GLN A 19 8.46 -1.03 3.40
C GLN A 19 7.42 -2.13 3.67
N GLY A 20 6.13 -1.78 3.70
CA GLY A 20 5.04 -2.72 3.87
C GLY A 20 4.92 -3.72 2.71
N ILE A 21 5.09 -3.28 1.46
CA ILE A 21 5.11 -4.17 0.29
C ILE A 21 6.29 -5.14 0.38
N CYS A 22 7.49 -4.62 0.66
CA CYS A 22 8.69 -5.45 0.80
C CYS A 22 8.54 -6.48 1.91
N ALA A 23 8.00 -6.11 3.07
CA ALA A 23 7.73 -7.02 4.17
C ALA A 23 6.77 -8.16 3.76
N ARG A 24 5.66 -7.85 3.09
CA ARG A 24 4.71 -8.86 2.57
C ARG A 24 5.33 -9.79 1.55
N LEU A 25 6.23 -9.28 0.71
CA LEU A 25 6.99 -10.08 -0.27
C LEU A 25 8.19 -10.81 0.37
N GLY A 26 8.51 -10.56 1.64
CA GLY A 26 9.68 -11.11 2.30
C GLY A 26 10.99 -10.59 1.71
N ILE A 27 11.03 -9.30 1.36
CA ILE A 27 12.20 -8.60 0.82
C ILE A 27 12.79 -7.73 1.92
N HIS A 28 14.09 -7.86 2.18
CA HIS A 28 14.81 -6.98 3.09
C HIS A 28 15.29 -5.73 2.35
N LEU A 29 14.84 -4.55 2.79
CA LEU A 29 15.37 -3.29 2.32
C LEU A 29 16.67 -2.96 3.08
N ILE A 30 17.75 -2.75 2.32
CA ILE A 30 19.06 -2.34 2.84
C ILE A 30 19.30 -0.91 2.40
N PHE A 31 19.34 0.02 3.34
CA PHE A 31 19.63 1.40 3.06
C PHE A 31 21.14 1.63 2.97
N CYS A 32 21.60 2.31 1.92
CA CYS A 32 22.99 2.71 1.78
C CYS A 32 23.40 3.62 2.94
N ARG A 33 24.64 3.48 3.40
CA ARG A 33 25.19 4.44 4.36
C ARG A 33 25.33 5.80 3.69
N PRO A 34 24.93 6.88 4.37
CA PRO A 34 25.11 8.23 3.86
C PRO A 34 26.58 8.48 3.47
N TYR A 35 26.80 9.18 2.39
CA TYR A 35 28.13 9.56 1.90
C TYR A 35 29.09 8.41 1.55
N GLN A 36 28.58 7.16 1.38
CA GLN A 36 29.39 6.03 0.89
C GLN A 36 28.94 5.60 -0.52
N PRO A 37 29.55 6.14 -1.58
CA PRO A 37 29.18 5.87 -2.98
C PRO A 37 29.42 4.40 -3.38
N THR A 38 30.34 3.71 -2.72
CA THR A 38 30.69 2.32 -3.01
C THR A 38 29.52 1.33 -2.92
N SER A 39 28.47 1.68 -2.19
CA SER A 39 27.28 0.83 -1.99
C SER A 39 26.51 0.55 -3.29
N LYS A 40 26.64 1.40 -4.32
CA LYS A 40 25.97 1.30 -5.62
C LYS A 40 26.92 1.17 -6.81
N GLY A 41 28.18 0.83 -6.58
CA GLY A 41 29.22 0.79 -7.62
C GLY A 41 28.85 -0.06 -8.84
N LYS A 42 28.04 -1.12 -8.68
CA LYS A 42 27.55 -1.93 -9.82
C LYS A 42 26.55 -1.15 -10.67
N LEU A 43 25.65 -0.41 -10.05
CA LEU A 43 24.67 0.42 -10.75
C LEU A 43 25.35 1.60 -11.45
N GLU A 44 26.30 2.25 -10.78
CA GLU A 44 27.11 3.32 -11.37
C GLU A 44 27.89 2.85 -12.59
N ARG A 45 28.51 1.66 -12.52
CA ARG A 45 29.19 1.05 -13.66
C ARG A 45 28.23 0.74 -14.80
N TRP A 46 27.03 0.25 -14.50
CA TRP A 46 26.02 0.00 -15.52
C TRP A 46 25.58 1.30 -16.21
N HIS A 47 25.32 2.36 -15.44
CA HIS A 47 24.99 3.68 -16.01
C HIS A 47 26.13 4.24 -16.88
N ARG A 48 27.40 3.98 -16.50
CA ARG A 48 28.54 4.33 -17.35
C ARG A 48 28.49 3.56 -18.66
N THR A 49 28.33 2.24 -18.62
CA THR A 49 28.23 1.41 -19.82
C THR A 49 27.08 1.86 -20.73
N LEU A 50 25.92 2.18 -20.14
CA LEU A 50 24.77 2.70 -20.90
C LEU A 50 25.13 4.01 -21.61
N ARG A 51 25.80 4.93 -20.94
CA ARG A 51 26.23 6.20 -21.57
C ARG A 51 27.24 5.98 -22.68
N ASP A 52 28.24 5.16 -22.40
CA ASP A 52 29.40 4.99 -23.31
C ASP A 52 29.04 4.15 -24.53
N GLN A 53 28.08 3.23 -24.44
CA GLN A 53 27.78 2.28 -25.55
C GLN A 53 26.40 2.50 -26.19
N PHE A 54 25.45 3.10 -25.49
CA PHE A 54 24.13 3.32 -26.03
C PHE A 54 23.87 4.80 -26.31
N LEU A 55 23.99 5.67 -25.30
CA LEU A 55 23.65 7.08 -25.48
C LEU A 55 24.64 7.80 -26.42
N SER A 56 25.93 7.42 -26.41
CA SER A 56 26.93 8.04 -27.29
C SER A 56 26.74 7.72 -28.78
N GLU A 57 26.10 6.60 -29.09
CA GLU A 57 25.84 6.17 -30.48
C GLU A 57 24.41 6.52 -30.94
N LEU A 58 23.62 7.14 -30.09
CA LEU A 58 22.24 7.50 -30.37
C LEU A 58 22.16 8.71 -31.30
N ASP A 59 21.53 8.54 -32.47
CA ASP A 59 21.19 9.67 -33.33
C ASP A 59 19.88 10.31 -32.85
N GLU A 60 20.00 11.40 -32.10
CA GLU A 60 18.84 12.11 -31.51
C GLU A 60 17.83 12.56 -32.57
N ARG A 61 18.26 12.77 -33.82
CA ARG A 61 17.37 13.18 -34.91
C ARG A 61 16.37 12.09 -35.32
N ARG A 62 16.65 10.85 -34.97
CA ARG A 62 15.82 9.69 -35.28
C ARG A 62 14.89 9.29 -34.13
N ILE A 63 14.94 10.01 -32.99
CA ILE A 63 14.09 9.74 -31.85
C ILE A 63 12.92 10.69 -31.91
N THR A 64 11.75 10.15 -32.23
CA THR A 64 10.51 10.92 -32.35
C THR A 64 9.77 11.08 -31.03
N ASP A 65 9.86 10.06 -30.18
CA ASP A 65 9.15 9.97 -28.91
C ASP A 65 9.84 8.99 -27.93
N LEU A 66 9.24 8.83 -26.77
CA LEU A 66 9.75 7.94 -25.72
C LEU A 66 9.65 6.46 -26.09
N ASP A 67 8.66 6.07 -26.88
CA ASP A 67 8.46 4.68 -27.29
C ASP A 67 9.56 4.25 -28.27
N GLU A 68 9.94 5.11 -29.18
CA GLU A 68 11.07 4.90 -30.09
C GLU A 68 12.40 4.79 -29.32
N LEU A 69 12.62 5.66 -28.32
CA LEU A 69 13.79 5.56 -27.46
C LEU A 69 13.83 4.24 -26.69
N ASN A 70 12.72 3.82 -26.13
CA ASN A 70 12.60 2.56 -25.41
C ASN A 70 12.82 1.36 -26.32
N ALA A 71 12.28 1.37 -27.54
CA ALA A 71 12.50 0.30 -28.52
C ALA A 71 13.98 0.12 -28.83
N ARG A 72 14.72 1.22 -29.05
CA ARG A 72 16.19 1.17 -29.28
C ARG A 72 16.93 0.69 -28.05
N LEU A 73 16.55 1.15 -26.86
CA LEU A 73 17.16 0.69 -25.61
C LEU A 73 16.96 -0.82 -25.42
N TRP A 74 15.76 -1.34 -25.66
CA TRP A 74 15.47 -2.77 -25.59
C TRP A 74 16.28 -3.56 -26.61
N ALA A 75 16.36 -3.09 -27.86
CA ALA A 75 17.16 -3.74 -28.89
C ALA A 75 18.65 -3.81 -28.49
N TRP A 76 19.21 -2.72 -27.95
CA TRP A 76 20.59 -2.71 -27.46
C TRP A 76 20.78 -3.66 -26.26
N LEU A 77 19.87 -3.67 -25.29
CA LEU A 77 19.94 -4.57 -24.15
C LEU A 77 19.93 -6.03 -24.59
N GLU A 78 18.97 -6.41 -25.45
CA GLU A 78 18.77 -7.79 -25.85
C GLU A 78 19.82 -8.29 -26.84
N GLN A 79 20.30 -7.47 -27.77
CA GLN A 79 21.22 -7.90 -28.83
C GLN A 79 22.69 -7.67 -28.50
N VAL A 80 23.00 -6.66 -27.68
CA VAL A 80 24.37 -6.26 -27.37
C VAL A 80 24.71 -6.53 -25.91
N TYR A 81 24.07 -5.85 -24.99
CA TYR A 81 24.47 -5.87 -23.57
C TYR A 81 24.39 -7.27 -22.96
N HIS A 82 23.28 -7.97 -23.15
CA HIS A 82 23.06 -9.30 -22.56
C HIS A 82 24.02 -10.37 -23.14
N HIS A 83 24.63 -10.13 -24.29
CA HIS A 83 25.55 -11.03 -24.95
C HIS A 83 27.02 -10.61 -24.83
N THR A 84 27.32 -9.47 -24.23
CA THR A 84 28.70 -9.00 -24.04
C THR A 84 29.29 -9.59 -22.75
N PRO A 85 30.47 -10.23 -22.80
CA PRO A 85 31.15 -10.75 -21.60
C PRO A 85 31.57 -9.63 -20.63
N HIS A 86 31.37 -9.83 -19.34
CA HIS A 86 31.74 -8.87 -18.30
C HIS A 86 32.71 -9.46 -17.29
N SER A 87 33.85 -8.80 -17.07
CA SER A 87 34.86 -9.21 -16.09
C SER A 87 34.31 -9.32 -14.67
N GLY A 88 33.38 -8.43 -14.27
CA GLY A 88 32.75 -8.41 -12.93
C GLY A 88 31.89 -9.63 -12.61
N ILE A 89 31.59 -10.47 -13.60
CA ILE A 89 30.83 -11.72 -13.44
C ILE A 89 31.62 -12.93 -13.96
N GLY A 90 32.96 -12.85 -13.91
CA GLY A 90 33.88 -13.94 -14.30
C GLY A 90 33.93 -14.19 -15.77
N GLY A 91 33.81 -13.17 -16.61
CA GLY A 91 33.85 -13.28 -18.08
C GLY A 91 32.59 -13.88 -18.69
N LEU A 92 31.57 -14.15 -17.93
CA LEU A 92 30.28 -14.57 -18.47
C LEU A 92 29.53 -13.39 -19.06
N THR A 93 28.61 -13.67 -19.97
CA THR A 93 27.61 -12.69 -20.41
C THR A 93 26.49 -12.55 -19.32
N PRO A 94 25.80 -11.41 -19.22
CA PRO A 94 24.66 -11.26 -18.31
C PRO A 94 23.60 -12.35 -18.50
N LEU A 95 23.29 -12.71 -19.74
CA LEU A 95 22.34 -13.78 -20.05
C LEU A 95 22.81 -15.15 -19.54
N ALA A 96 24.06 -15.54 -19.81
CA ALA A 96 24.61 -16.81 -19.35
C ALA A 96 24.68 -16.85 -17.81
N ARG A 97 25.01 -15.73 -17.16
CA ARG A 97 25.01 -15.63 -15.71
C ARG A 97 23.60 -15.79 -15.13
N TYR A 98 22.61 -15.13 -15.71
CA TYR A 98 21.22 -15.25 -15.31
C TYR A 98 20.71 -16.68 -15.43
N GLN A 99 20.93 -17.31 -16.58
CA GLN A 99 20.52 -18.71 -16.83
C GLN A 99 21.14 -19.67 -15.83
N ARG A 100 22.44 -19.51 -15.52
CA ARG A 100 23.13 -20.32 -14.52
C ARG A 100 22.53 -20.20 -13.12
N ASP A 101 22.09 -19.00 -12.76
CA ASP A 101 21.56 -18.72 -11.43
C ASP A 101 20.01 -18.88 -11.32
N LEU A 102 19.32 -19.24 -12.42
CA LEU A 102 17.86 -19.50 -12.43
C LEU A 102 17.37 -20.40 -11.27
N PRO A 103 18.04 -21.53 -10.94
CA PRO A 103 17.59 -22.37 -9.83
C PRO A 103 17.62 -21.71 -8.45
N ARG A 104 18.34 -20.59 -8.32
CA ARG A 104 18.44 -19.81 -7.08
C ARG A 104 17.37 -18.73 -6.98
N ILE A 105 16.60 -18.51 -8.04
CA ILE A 105 15.57 -17.47 -8.04
C ILE A 105 14.41 -17.90 -7.17
N ARG A 106 14.11 -17.09 -6.16
CA ARG A 106 12.93 -17.27 -5.33
C ARG A 106 11.67 -16.92 -6.13
N THR A 107 10.78 -17.86 -6.30
CA THR A 107 9.47 -17.65 -6.94
C THR A 107 8.48 -17.02 -5.95
N LEU A 108 7.41 -16.46 -6.45
CA LEU A 108 6.30 -15.95 -5.62
C LEU A 108 5.46 -17.08 -5.01
N GLY A 109 5.50 -18.27 -5.63
CA GLY A 109 4.66 -19.40 -5.20
C GLY A 109 3.18 -19.02 -5.14
N ALA A 110 2.49 -19.40 -4.08
CA ALA A 110 1.08 -19.09 -3.88
C ALA A 110 0.76 -17.58 -3.81
N LYS A 111 1.76 -16.72 -3.55
CA LYS A 111 1.56 -15.26 -3.54
C LYS A 111 1.37 -14.66 -4.93
N ALA A 112 1.67 -15.40 -6.00
CA ALA A 112 1.53 -14.91 -7.37
C ALA A 112 0.07 -14.57 -7.71
N THR A 113 -0.90 -15.35 -7.22
CA THR A 113 -2.33 -15.13 -7.45
C THR A 113 -2.90 -13.93 -6.69
N GLN A 114 -2.18 -13.44 -5.67
CA GLN A 114 -2.58 -12.32 -4.83
C GLN A 114 -1.62 -11.12 -4.99
N LEU A 115 -0.85 -11.09 -6.08
CA LEU A 115 0.21 -10.10 -6.25
C LEU A 115 -0.31 -8.67 -6.13
N ASP A 116 -1.41 -8.35 -6.80
CA ASP A 116 -2.01 -7.01 -6.77
C ASP A 116 -2.40 -6.59 -5.34
N ALA A 117 -2.98 -7.51 -4.58
CA ALA A 117 -3.35 -7.25 -3.19
C ALA A 117 -2.14 -6.95 -2.28
N LEU A 118 -0.95 -7.45 -2.62
CA LEU A 118 0.28 -7.14 -1.90
C LEU A 118 0.73 -5.68 -2.10
N PHE A 119 0.34 -5.07 -3.22
CA PHE A 119 0.65 -3.67 -3.53
C PHE A 119 -0.41 -2.69 -3.02
N HIS A 120 -1.55 -3.13 -2.51
CA HIS A 120 -2.54 -2.24 -1.92
C HIS A 120 -1.94 -1.44 -0.77
N HIS A 121 -2.25 -0.15 -0.72
CA HIS A 121 -1.85 0.73 0.36
C HIS A 121 -2.75 0.52 1.59
N ARG A 122 -2.19 0.68 2.79
CA ARG A 122 -2.89 0.61 4.07
C ARG A 122 -2.81 1.97 4.74
N ILE A 123 -3.95 2.65 4.82
CA ILE A 123 -4.03 4.03 5.29
C ILE A 123 -4.88 4.05 6.56
N LYS A 124 -4.31 4.52 7.67
CA LYS A 124 -5.08 4.68 8.92
C LYS A 124 -6.15 5.76 8.76
N ARG A 125 -7.39 5.42 9.14
CA ARG A 125 -8.53 6.34 9.15
C ARG A 125 -9.40 6.10 10.38
N PHE A 126 -9.97 7.18 10.87
CA PHE A 126 -10.98 7.12 11.93
C PHE A 126 -12.37 6.96 11.30
N VAL A 127 -13.13 5.99 11.79
CA VAL A 127 -14.51 5.76 11.36
C VAL A 127 -15.42 6.72 12.13
N ARG A 128 -16.17 7.51 11.41
CA ARG A 128 -17.12 8.46 11.99
C ARG A 128 -18.28 7.73 12.68
N LYS A 129 -19.04 8.45 13.52
CA LYS A 129 -20.22 7.91 14.22
C LYS A 129 -21.32 7.42 13.28
N ASP A 130 -21.34 7.94 12.05
CA ASP A 130 -22.27 7.55 10.98
C ASP A 130 -21.82 6.30 10.21
N GLY A 131 -20.74 5.65 10.61
CA GLY A 131 -20.20 4.47 9.95
C GLY A 131 -19.45 4.79 8.65
N THR A 132 -19.01 6.04 8.46
CA THR A 132 -18.29 6.45 7.24
C THR A 132 -16.82 6.76 7.49
N VAL A 133 -16.03 6.60 6.43
CA VAL A 133 -14.62 7.04 6.35
C VAL A 133 -14.42 7.91 5.12
N SER A 134 -13.42 8.80 5.14
CA SER A 134 -13.08 9.64 3.99
C SER A 134 -11.76 9.21 3.36
N TYR A 135 -11.72 9.16 2.02
CA TYR A 135 -10.52 8.97 1.23
C TYR A 135 -10.58 9.81 -0.05
N LEU A 136 -9.54 10.61 -0.33
CA LEU A 136 -9.45 11.53 -1.49
C LEU A 136 -10.70 12.43 -1.69
N GLY A 137 -11.30 12.89 -0.59
CA GLY A 137 -12.51 13.74 -0.64
C GLY A 137 -13.83 12.97 -0.75
N GLU A 138 -13.78 11.69 -1.08
CA GLU A 138 -14.96 10.82 -1.15
C GLU A 138 -15.26 10.17 0.20
N ARG A 139 -16.50 9.74 0.39
CA ARG A 139 -16.95 9.00 1.56
C ARG A 139 -17.27 7.56 1.21
N PHE A 140 -16.90 6.67 2.11
CA PHE A 140 -17.13 5.23 2.01
C PHE A 140 -17.84 4.73 3.25
N GLU A 141 -18.88 3.94 3.07
CA GLU A 141 -19.52 3.19 4.14
C GLU A 141 -18.67 1.98 4.52
N VAL A 142 -18.50 1.76 5.81
CA VAL A 142 -17.82 0.58 6.37
C VAL A 142 -18.75 -0.08 7.40
N PRO A 143 -18.49 -1.33 7.83
CA PRO A 143 -19.33 -1.98 8.86
C PRO A 143 -19.54 -1.08 10.06
N TYR A 144 -20.80 -0.91 10.47
CA TYR A 144 -21.21 0.04 11.51
C TYR A 144 -20.55 -0.23 12.87
N GLU A 145 -20.22 -1.47 13.16
CA GLU A 145 -19.52 -1.94 14.37
C GLU A 145 -18.12 -1.32 14.52
N LEU A 146 -17.62 -0.73 13.46
CA LEU A 146 -16.33 -0.03 13.42
C LEU A 146 -16.45 1.45 13.79
N SER A 147 -17.66 1.98 13.97
CA SER A 147 -17.91 3.39 14.33
C SER A 147 -17.13 3.78 15.59
N GLY A 148 -16.45 4.91 15.52
CA GLY A 148 -15.62 5.41 16.62
C GLY A 148 -14.25 4.73 16.76
N LYS A 149 -13.89 3.80 15.88
CA LYS A 149 -12.60 3.09 15.89
C LYS A 149 -11.67 3.61 14.81
N THR A 150 -10.38 3.45 15.01
CA THR A 150 -9.36 3.65 13.98
C THR A 150 -9.12 2.33 13.26
N VAL A 151 -9.20 2.37 11.93
CA VAL A 151 -9.04 1.22 11.05
C VAL A 151 -7.99 1.51 9.98
N ARG A 152 -7.57 0.47 9.26
CA ARG A 152 -6.76 0.61 8.05
C ARG A 152 -7.63 0.42 6.82
N LEU A 153 -7.77 1.46 6.01
CA LEU A 153 -8.34 1.33 4.67
C LEU A 153 -7.34 0.62 3.77
N VAL A 154 -7.79 -0.37 3.06
CA VAL A 154 -7.05 -1.03 1.99
C VAL A 154 -7.42 -0.35 0.69
N VAL A 155 -6.44 0.24 0.03
CA VAL A 155 -6.64 1.05 -1.17
C VAL A 155 -5.82 0.46 -2.31
N ASP A 156 -6.47 0.27 -3.44
CA ASP A 156 -5.80 -0.01 -4.71
C ASP A 156 -5.23 1.31 -5.25
N PRO A 157 -3.89 1.47 -5.31
CA PRO A 157 -3.28 2.72 -5.76
C PRO A 157 -3.45 2.98 -7.25
N HIS A 158 -3.64 1.94 -8.06
CA HIS A 158 -3.81 2.06 -9.52
C HIS A 158 -5.23 2.46 -9.89
N ALA A 159 -6.21 1.81 -9.29
CA ALA A 159 -7.62 2.14 -9.49
C ALA A 159 -8.09 3.31 -8.60
N GLN A 160 -7.26 3.80 -7.69
CA GLN A 160 -7.56 4.86 -6.71
C GLN A 160 -8.85 4.60 -5.90
N ARG A 161 -9.16 3.34 -5.67
CA ARG A 161 -10.40 2.94 -4.97
C ARG A 161 -10.11 2.24 -3.65
N VAL A 162 -11.02 2.40 -2.71
CA VAL A 162 -11.02 1.64 -1.46
C VAL A 162 -11.60 0.25 -1.73
N VAL A 163 -10.86 -0.80 -1.38
CA VAL A 163 -11.25 -2.20 -1.61
C VAL A 163 -11.70 -2.91 -0.33
N GLY A 164 -11.34 -2.37 0.84
CA GLY A 164 -11.74 -2.98 2.11
C GLY A 164 -11.19 -2.28 3.33
N VAL A 165 -11.43 -2.88 4.47
CA VAL A 165 -11.02 -2.40 5.79
C VAL A 165 -10.33 -3.52 6.55
N GLU A 166 -9.21 -3.23 7.17
CA GLU A 166 -8.42 -4.15 8.01
C GLU A 166 -8.20 -3.56 9.41
N ASP A 167 -7.95 -4.43 10.38
CA ASP A 167 -7.44 -4.02 11.70
C ASP A 167 -5.92 -3.76 11.66
N GLU A 168 -5.34 -3.45 12.81
CA GLU A 168 -3.89 -3.24 12.93
C GLU A 168 -3.06 -4.51 12.69
N ALA A 169 -3.63 -5.68 12.87
CA ALA A 169 -2.99 -6.96 12.60
C ALA A 169 -3.08 -7.40 11.13
N GLY A 170 -3.87 -6.67 10.30
CA GLY A 170 -4.10 -6.99 8.89
C GLY A 170 -5.23 -7.98 8.66
N LYS A 171 -6.09 -8.23 9.68
CA LYS A 171 -7.29 -9.04 9.54
C LYS A 171 -8.38 -8.21 8.87
N SER A 172 -9.01 -8.76 7.83
CA SER A 172 -10.13 -8.11 7.16
C SER A 172 -11.31 -7.91 8.12
N LEU A 173 -11.82 -6.68 8.16
CA LEU A 173 -12.98 -6.27 8.94
C LEU A 173 -14.23 -6.06 8.08
N GLY A 174 -14.10 -6.15 6.76
CA GLY A 174 -15.18 -6.01 5.82
C GLY A 174 -14.84 -5.18 4.58
N LEU A 175 -15.83 -4.95 3.76
CA LEU A 175 -15.72 -4.13 2.56
C LEU A 175 -15.98 -2.66 2.89
N ALA A 176 -15.45 -1.78 2.07
CA ALA A 176 -15.80 -0.37 2.04
C ALA A 176 -16.52 -0.08 0.73
N THR A 177 -17.70 0.52 0.80
CA THR A 177 -18.54 0.83 -0.36
C THR A 177 -18.63 2.36 -0.51
N ALA A 178 -18.47 2.87 -1.73
CA ALA A 178 -18.65 4.30 -1.96
C ALA A 178 -20.06 4.74 -1.52
N LEU A 179 -20.11 5.87 -0.80
CA LEU A 179 -21.37 6.40 -0.31
C LEU A 179 -22.18 6.94 -1.49
N ASP A 180 -23.29 6.27 -1.81
CA ASP A 180 -24.27 6.80 -2.75
C ASP A 180 -25.23 7.74 -2.02
N ALA A 181 -25.08 9.05 -2.26
CA ALA A 181 -25.89 10.07 -1.63
C ALA A 181 -27.38 9.97 -2.01
N LEU A 182 -27.70 9.48 -3.21
CA LEU A 182 -29.09 9.31 -3.68
C LEU A 182 -29.75 8.09 -3.03
N ALA A 183 -29.06 6.95 -2.99
CA ALA A 183 -29.54 5.75 -2.31
C ALA A 183 -29.74 5.96 -0.81
N ASN A 184 -28.98 6.87 -0.19
CA ASN A 184 -29.16 7.22 1.23
C ASN A 184 -30.40 8.09 1.52
N LEU A 185 -30.93 8.83 0.54
CA LEU A 185 -32.19 9.58 0.73
C LEU A 185 -33.38 8.63 0.84
N GLU A 186 -33.34 7.48 0.20
CA GLU A 186 -34.41 6.47 0.20
C GLU A 186 -34.26 5.42 1.32
N ARG A 187 -33.12 5.38 2.00
CA ARG A 187 -32.87 4.44 3.10
C ARG A 187 -33.71 4.79 4.33
N VAL A 188 -34.69 3.96 4.62
CA VAL A 188 -35.37 3.99 5.93
C VAL A 188 -34.34 3.70 7.01
N ARG A 189 -34.00 4.71 7.81
CA ARG A 189 -33.08 4.55 8.93
C ARG A 189 -33.63 3.49 9.88
N ARG A 190 -32.93 2.38 10.05
CA ARG A 190 -33.19 1.48 11.18
C ARG A 190 -33.06 2.31 12.47
N LYS A 191 -34.17 2.52 13.17
CA LYS A 191 -34.12 3.04 14.55
C LYS A 191 -33.23 2.06 15.33
N SER A 192 -32.18 2.56 15.98
CA SER A 192 -31.45 1.73 16.95
C SER A 192 -32.49 1.24 17.98
N ALA A 193 -32.42 -0.04 18.30
CA ALA A 193 -33.23 -0.54 19.41
C ALA A 193 -32.97 0.37 20.62
N PRO A 194 -34.01 0.82 21.31
CA PRO A 194 -33.79 1.60 22.52
C PRO A 194 -32.88 0.78 23.45
N PRO A 195 -31.92 1.41 24.12
CA PRO A 195 -31.10 0.70 25.09
C PRO A 195 -32.06 -0.06 26.03
N ALA A 196 -31.75 -1.35 26.27
CA ALA A 196 -32.55 -2.14 27.20
C ALA A 196 -32.73 -1.30 28.46
N ALA A 197 -33.98 -1.09 28.83
CA ALA A 197 -34.29 -0.30 30.01
C ALA A 197 -33.54 -0.95 31.19
N VAL A 198 -32.49 -0.27 31.63
CA VAL A 198 -31.84 -0.65 32.89
C VAL A 198 -32.91 -0.41 33.93
N ALA A 199 -33.47 -1.49 34.47
CA ALA A 199 -34.37 -1.39 35.60
C ALA A 199 -33.58 -0.65 36.70
N LEU A 200 -33.93 0.61 36.92
CA LEU A 200 -33.38 1.37 38.04
C LEU A 200 -33.76 0.59 39.30
N ALA A 201 -32.74 0.17 40.04
CA ALA A 201 -32.98 -0.41 41.36
C ALA A 201 -33.90 0.55 42.18
N PRO A 202 -34.86 0.04 42.90
CA PRO A 202 -35.73 0.88 43.71
C PRO A 202 -34.86 1.75 44.62
N HIS A 203 -35.15 3.05 44.62
CA HIS A 203 -34.38 4.01 45.39
C HIS A 203 -34.79 3.83 46.88
N ASP A 204 -33.89 3.26 47.69
CA ASP A 204 -34.13 3.02 49.14
C ASP A 204 -34.04 4.29 50.01
N GLY A 205 -33.96 5.46 49.39
CA GLY A 205 -33.88 6.74 50.08
C GLY A 205 -35.20 7.52 50.08
N PRO A 206 -35.32 8.60 50.89
CA PRO A 206 -36.50 9.44 50.90
C PRO A 206 -36.75 10.06 49.52
N ASN A 207 -37.94 9.86 48.99
CA ASN A 207 -38.33 10.40 47.68
C ASN A 207 -38.52 11.92 47.79
N LEU A 208 -37.50 12.68 47.42
CA LEU A 208 -37.48 14.13 47.51
C LEU A 208 -38.61 14.80 46.71
N VAL A 209 -39.08 14.18 45.64
CA VAL A 209 -40.20 14.71 44.83
C VAL A 209 -41.49 14.59 45.58
N GLU A 210 -41.71 13.47 46.23
CA GLU A 210 -42.91 13.28 47.06
C GLU A 210 -42.90 14.15 48.32
N ILE A 211 -41.74 14.36 48.94
CA ILE A 211 -41.58 15.29 50.06
C ILE A 211 -41.93 16.73 49.64
N ALA A 212 -41.35 17.17 48.51
CA ALA A 212 -41.62 18.49 47.94
C ALA A 212 -43.10 18.67 47.58
N HIS A 213 -43.71 17.62 46.98
CA HIS A 213 -45.14 17.66 46.64
C HIS A 213 -46.03 17.80 47.88
N ARG A 214 -45.77 17.09 48.99
CA ARG A 214 -46.46 17.23 50.24
C ARG A 214 -46.26 18.60 50.87
N GLN A 215 -45.12 19.21 50.80
CA GLN A 215 -44.84 20.56 51.33
C GLN A 215 -45.51 21.65 50.50
N TYR A 216 -45.77 21.42 49.22
CA TYR A 216 -46.45 22.42 48.39
C TYR A 216 -47.97 22.38 48.43
N HIS A 217 -48.58 21.24 48.75
CA HIS A 217 -50.03 21.01 48.74
C HIS A 217 -50.62 20.72 50.15
N GLY A 218 -49.79 20.71 51.17
CA GLY A 218 -50.21 20.62 52.58
C GLY A 218 -50.23 21.99 53.18
#